data_17a72845cf68d3e454b9b2f9a3d8992d
#
_entry.id   17a72845cf68d3e454b9b2f9a3d8992d
#
_cell.length_a   1.000
_cell.length_b   1.000
_cell.length_c   1.000
_cell.angle_alpha   90.00
_cell.angle_beta   90.00
_cell.angle_gamma   90.00
#
_symmetry.space_group_name_H-M   'P 1'
#
loop_
_entity.id
_entity.type
_entity.pdbx_description
1 polymer ?
#
loop_
_entity_poly.entity_id
_entity_poly.type
_entity_poly.pdbx_seq_one_letter_code
_entity_poly.pdbx_strand_id
1 'polypeptide(L)'
;VTLLVGRRAAVRLADEFREVYAAAFGTEPYFEDAEQAETWRQTFTLRHTGREGFRCAVVREKGRVLGFGYGYTGGYGQWWTDRVASLIAPELSAEWLGDHFEFVELAVLPGHQGRGLGAALHDALLAGLPHRRAVLSTWRFDTPARRLYLNRGWSALVEDLDGESSLFGRVLP
;
A
#
# COMPACT_ATOMS: atom_id res chain seq x y z
N VAL A 1 1.56 -15.74 -11.48
CA VAL A 1 0.97 -16.24 -10.22
C VAL A 1 1.19 -15.20 -9.12
N THR A 2 0.13 -14.92 -8.34
CA THR A 2 0.22 -14.06 -7.15
C THR A 2 0.50 -14.92 -5.93
N LEU A 3 1.50 -14.55 -5.15
CA LEU A 3 1.94 -15.29 -3.97
C LEU A 3 2.07 -14.36 -2.77
N LEU A 4 1.68 -14.83 -1.59
CA LEU A 4 2.07 -14.20 -0.33
C LEU A 4 3.50 -14.65 0.02
N VAL A 5 4.33 -13.72 0.42
CA VAL A 5 5.71 -13.97 0.80
C VAL A 5 5.98 -13.48 2.22
N GLY A 6 6.73 -14.27 2.98
CA GLY A 6 7.13 -13.90 4.32
C GLY A 6 8.25 -12.83 4.32
N ARG A 7 8.50 -12.24 5.49
CA ARG A 7 9.49 -11.16 5.70
C ARG A 7 10.84 -11.43 5.05
N ARG A 8 11.43 -12.62 5.28
CA ARG A 8 12.77 -12.96 4.74
C ARG A 8 12.79 -12.96 3.21
N ALA A 9 11.73 -13.45 2.58
CA ALA A 9 11.62 -13.46 1.12
C ALA A 9 11.39 -12.03 0.59
N ALA A 10 10.55 -11.25 1.25
CA ALA A 10 10.31 -9.85 0.89
C ALA A 10 11.60 -9.00 0.94
N VAL A 11 12.42 -9.18 1.99
CA VAL A 11 13.72 -8.50 2.09
C VAL A 11 14.67 -8.90 0.95
N ARG A 12 14.72 -10.19 0.58
CA ARG A 12 15.54 -10.64 -0.57
C ARG A 12 15.08 -10.09 -1.91
N LEU A 13 13.80 -9.75 -2.03
CA LEU A 13 13.19 -9.19 -3.26
C LEU A 13 13.21 -7.64 -3.27
N ALA A 14 13.76 -6.99 -2.25
CA ALA A 14 13.68 -5.54 -2.10
C ALA A 14 14.27 -4.76 -3.27
N ASP A 15 15.33 -5.25 -3.91
CA ASP A 15 15.93 -4.61 -5.08
C ASP A 15 15.02 -4.75 -6.31
N GLU A 16 14.42 -5.93 -6.54
CA GLU A 16 13.42 -6.12 -7.59
C GLU A 16 12.18 -5.26 -7.35
N PHE A 17 11.74 -5.14 -6.08
CA PHE A 17 10.62 -4.26 -5.71
C PHE A 17 10.95 -2.78 -5.96
N ARG A 18 12.18 -2.34 -5.65
CA ARG A 18 12.63 -0.98 -5.96
C ARG A 18 12.58 -0.68 -7.46
N GLU A 19 12.96 -1.64 -8.31
CA GLU A 19 12.86 -1.47 -9.77
C GLU A 19 11.40 -1.30 -10.21
N VAL A 20 10.48 -2.11 -9.67
CA VAL A 20 9.04 -1.99 -9.94
C VAL A 20 8.50 -0.65 -9.42
N TYR A 21 8.88 -0.25 -8.21
CA TYR A 21 8.51 1.02 -7.61
C TYR A 21 8.96 2.20 -8.48
N ALA A 22 10.25 2.25 -8.83
CA ALA A 22 10.81 3.31 -9.66
C ALA A 22 10.12 3.40 -11.04
N ALA A 23 9.80 2.27 -11.65
CA ALA A 23 9.09 2.24 -12.92
C ALA A 23 7.62 2.70 -12.79
N ALA A 24 6.93 2.31 -11.72
CA ALA A 24 5.53 2.64 -11.50
C ALA A 24 5.32 4.10 -11.09
N PHE A 25 6.18 4.63 -10.23
CA PHE A 25 6.06 5.98 -9.66
C PHE A 25 6.99 7.02 -10.30
N GLY A 26 7.91 6.60 -11.16
CA GLY A 26 8.79 7.51 -11.91
C GLY A 26 8.14 8.21 -13.10
N THR A 27 6.88 7.92 -13.41
CA THR A 27 6.10 8.50 -14.51
C THR A 27 4.89 9.26 -13.99
N GLU A 28 4.14 9.89 -14.90
CA GLU A 28 2.87 10.54 -14.51
C GLU A 28 1.95 9.61 -13.70
N PRO A 29 1.24 10.16 -12.72
CA PRO A 29 1.24 11.54 -12.21
C PRO A 29 2.25 11.79 -11.08
N TYR A 30 3.07 10.80 -10.71
CA TYR A 30 3.86 10.81 -9.48
C TYR A 30 5.22 11.47 -9.65
N PHE A 31 5.92 11.23 -10.77
CA PHE A 31 7.24 11.79 -11.11
C PHE A 31 8.31 11.61 -10.01
N GLU A 32 8.27 10.51 -9.29
CA GLU A 32 9.27 10.19 -8.27
C GLU A 32 10.62 9.86 -8.91
N ASP A 33 11.71 10.28 -8.28
CA ASP A 33 13.07 10.07 -8.76
C ASP A 33 13.73 8.81 -8.16
N ALA A 34 14.96 8.54 -8.58
CA ALA A 34 15.74 7.40 -8.12
C ALA A 34 16.09 7.47 -6.61
N GLU A 35 16.24 8.68 -6.05
CA GLU A 35 16.52 8.87 -4.64
C GLU A 35 15.31 8.54 -3.78
N GLN A 36 14.13 8.92 -4.22
CA GLN A 36 12.86 8.55 -3.58
C GLN A 36 12.64 7.04 -3.60
N ALA A 37 12.93 6.37 -4.72
CA ALA A 37 12.84 4.91 -4.81
C ALA A 37 13.84 4.20 -3.88
N GLU A 38 15.06 4.72 -3.73
CA GLU A 38 16.05 4.17 -2.78
C GLU A 38 15.65 4.43 -1.33
N THR A 39 15.14 5.60 -1.01
CA THR A 39 14.61 5.94 0.32
C THR A 39 13.43 5.01 0.68
N TRP A 40 12.53 4.76 -0.27
CA TRP A 40 11.46 3.78 -0.10
C TRP A 40 12.02 2.39 0.22
N ARG A 41 13.01 1.89 -0.55
CA ARG A 41 13.62 0.57 -0.34
C ARG A 41 14.25 0.43 1.05
N GLN A 42 14.96 1.45 1.49
CA GLN A 42 15.56 1.47 2.84
C GLN A 42 14.48 1.45 3.93
N THR A 43 13.46 2.25 3.81
CA THR A 43 12.32 2.27 4.75
C THR A 43 11.61 0.93 4.77
N PHE A 44 11.35 0.35 3.60
CA PHE A 44 10.76 -0.98 3.47
C PHE A 44 11.57 -2.04 4.21
N THR A 45 12.88 -2.14 3.93
CA THR A 45 13.75 -3.19 4.50
C THR A 45 14.04 -3.02 5.98
N LEU A 46 14.28 -1.77 6.43
CA LEU A 46 14.74 -1.49 7.80
C LEU A 46 13.59 -1.30 8.80
N ARG A 47 12.42 -0.88 8.32
CA ARG A 47 11.29 -0.55 9.20
C ARG A 47 10.04 -1.38 8.91
N HIS A 48 9.53 -1.36 7.68
CA HIS A 48 8.21 -1.90 7.38
C HIS A 48 8.15 -3.42 7.49
N THR A 49 9.16 -4.13 7.00
CA THR A 49 9.19 -5.61 7.08
C THR A 49 9.24 -6.15 8.51
N GLY A 50 9.62 -5.33 9.49
CA GLY A 50 9.66 -5.68 10.91
C GLY A 50 8.39 -5.36 11.69
N ARG A 51 7.40 -4.72 11.05
CA ARG A 51 6.13 -4.37 11.70
C ARG A 51 5.30 -5.61 12.01
N GLU A 52 4.56 -5.54 13.11
CA GLU A 52 3.56 -6.56 13.43
C GLU A 52 2.55 -6.71 12.29
N GLY A 53 2.11 -7.93 12.01
CA GLY A 53 1.15 -8.19 10.94
C GLY A 53 1.67 -7.90 9.55
N PHE A 54 3.00 -7.75 9.35
CA PHE A 54 3.57 -7.52 8.02
C PHE A 54 3.14 -8.60 7.04
N ARG A 55 2.58 -8.18 5.93
CA ARG A 55 2.07 -9.03 4.85
C ARG A 55 2.49 -8.45 3.52
N CYS A 56 3.05 -9.28 2.65
CA CYS A 56 3.51 -8.89 1.33
C CYS A 56 3.00 -9.87 0.28
N ALA A 57 2.45 -9.34 -0.80
CA ALA A 57 2.06 -10.09 -1.98
C ALA A 57 2.96 -9.72 -3.16
N VAL A 58 3.28 -10.70 -4.00
CA VAL A 58 4.10 -10.50 -5.20
C VAL A 58 3.50 -11.23 -6.39
N VAL A 59 3.54 -10.60 -7.55
CA VAL A 59 3.24 -11.24 -8.85
C VAL A 59 4.54 -11.45 -9.61
N ARG A 60 4.77 -12.68 -10.04
CA ARG A 60 5.93 -13.05 -10.86
C ARG A 60 5.51 -13.76 -12.13
N GLU A 61 6.25 -13.49 -13.21
CA GLU A 61 6.12 -14.18 -14.48
C GLU A 61 7.52 -14.46 -15.02
N LYS A 62 7.80 -15.71 -15.40
CA LYS A 62 9.11 -16.15 -15.92
C LYS A 62 10.30 -15.70 -15.04
N GLY A 63 10.14 -15.78 -13.72
CA GLY A 63 11.17 -15.41 -12.75
C GLY A 63 11.25 -13.91 -12.40
N ARG A 64 10.65 -13.03 -13.19
CA ARG A 64 10.67 -11.58 -12.97
C ARG A 64 9.50 -11.13 -12.09
N VAL A 65 9.73 -10.19 -11.19
CA VAL A 65 8.68 -9.48 -10.44
C VAL A 65 7.99 -8.48 -11.36
N LEU A 66 6.67 -8.58 -11.47
CA LEU A 66 5.83 -7.67 -12.26
C LEU A 66 5.07 -6.68 -11.39
N GLY A 67 4.91 -6.99 -10.11
CA GLY A 67 4.22 -6.14 -9.16
C GLY A 67 4.31 -6.71 -7.77
N PHE A 68 4.11 -5.84 -6.81
CA PHE A 68 4.06 -6.18 -5.39
C PHE A 68 3.11 -5.26 -4.65
N GLY A 69 2.72 -5.67 -3.47
CA GLY A 69 2.04 -4.82 -2.51
C GLY A 69 2.30 -5.32 -1.11
N TYR A 70 2.19 -4.45 -0.12
CA TYR A 70 2.34 -4.84 1.28
C TYR A 70 1.60 -3.91 2.23
N GLY A 71 1.44 -4.41 3.42
CA GLY A 71 0.89 -3.69 4.55
C GLY A 71 1.26 -4.36 5.86
N TYR A 72 0.81 -3.78 6.94
CA TYR A 72 1.06 -4.27 8.30
C TYR A 72 0.00 -3.73 9.27
N THR A 73 0.04 -4.16 10.52
CA THR A 73 -0.81 -3.59 11.57
C THR A 73 -0.38 -2.16 11.86
N GLY A 74 -1.26 -1.20 11.59
CA GLY A 74 -1.08 0.20 11.93
C GLY A 74 -1.49 0.46 13.39
N GLY A 75 -0.82 1.41 14.02
CA GLY A 75 -1.11 1.77 15.41
C GLY A 75 -0.51 3.13 15.78
N TYR A 76 -1.04 3.70 16.87
CA TYR A 76 -0.48 4.92 17.45
C TYR A 76 0.98 4.72 17.86
N GLY A 77 1.79 5.77 17.71
CA GLY A 77 3.24 5.72 17.84
C GLY A 77 3.98 5.40 16.53
N GLN A 78 3.25 5.06 15.47
CA GLN A 78 3.79 4.95 14.12
C GLN A 78 3.57 6.26 13.37
N TRP A 79 4.58 6.71 12.63
CA TRP A 79 4.59 8.03 12.00
C TRP A 79 3.35 8.31 11.13
N TRP A 80 2.95 7.35 10.27
CA TRP A 80 1.82 7.55 9.37
C TRP A 80 0.49 7.63 10.15
N THR A 81 0.26 6.71 11.08
CA THR A 81 -0.95 6.72 11.92
C THR A 81 -1.08 8.02 12.72
N ASP A 82 0.01 8.45 13.37
CA ASP A 82 0.02 9.68 14.16
C ASP A 82 -0.19 10.93 13.28
N ARG A 83 0.42 10.96 12.09
CA ARG A 83 0.20 12.02 11.12
C ARG A 83 -1.26 12.09 10.67
N VAL A 84 -1.84 10.97 10.27
CA VAL A 84 -3.26 10.92 9.84
C VAL A 84 -4.17 11.36 10.98
N ALA A 85 -3.95 10.85 12.20
CA ALA A 85 -4.73 11.21 13.38
C ALA A 85 -4.69 12.71 13.67
N SER A 86 -3.58 13.39 13.36
CA SER A 86 -3.45 14.84 13.54
C SER A 86 -4.21 15.67 12.50
N LEU A 87 -4.61 15.06 11.37
CA LEU A 87 -5.25 15.72 10.24
C LEU A 87 -6.76 15.49 10.16
N ILE A 88 -7.29 14.56 10.94
CA ILE A 88 -8.71 14.18 10.89
C ILE A 88 -9.41 14.43 12.22
N ALA A 89 -10.75 14.40 12.20
CA ALA A 89 -11.54 14.55 13.42
C ALA A 89 -11.24 13.43 14.44
N PRO A 90 -11.18 13.73 15.75
CA PRO A 90 -10.88 12.74 16.79
C PRO A 90 -11.81 11.52 16.76
N GLU A 91 -13.08 11.73 16.46
CA GLU A 91 -14.08 10.65 16.37
C GLU A 91 -13.77 9.69 15.23
N LEU A 92 -13.38 10.24 14.08
CA LEU A 92 -12.98 9.43 12.92
C LEU A 92 -11.68 8.66 13.19
N SER A 93 -10.73 9.32 13.86
CA SER A 93 -9.48 8.69 14.30
C SER A 93 -9.76 7.52 15.26
N ALA A 94 -10.61 7.73 16.27
CA ALA A 94 -11.00 6.69 17.24
C ALA A 94 -11.73 5.52 16.55
N GLU A 95 -12.48 5.80 15.52
CA GLU A 95 -13.22 4.78 14.78
C GLU A 95 -12.31 3.93 13.88
N TRP A 96 -11.34 4.53 13.19
CA TRP A 96 -10.61 3.88 12.08
C TRP A 96 -9.16 3.55 12.38
N LEU A 97 -8.51 4.21 13.33
CA LEU A 97 -7.09 4.05 13.63
C LEU A 97 -6.87 3.30 14.96
N GLY A 98 -5.68 2.75 15.13
CA GLY A 98 -5.23 2.13 16.36
C GLY A 98 -5.00 0.62 16.28
N ASP A 99 -5.79 -0.10 15.52
CA ASP A 99 -5.65 -1.54 15.24
C ASP A 99 -6.25 -1.85 13.87
N HIS A 100 -5.72 -1.17 12.86
CA HIS A 100 -6.14 -1.31 11.48
C HIS A 100 -5.05 -2.03 10.67
N PHE A 101 -5.42 -2.63 9.56
CA PHE A 101 -4.44 -2.98 8.55
C PHE A 101 -4.08 -1.73 7.74
N GLU A 102 -2.86 -1.24 7.86
CA GLU A 102 -2.33 -0.18 7.02
C GLU A 102 -1.90 -0.80 5.69
N PHE A 103 -2.65 -0.48 4.63
CA PHE A 103 -2.31 -0.88 3.26
C PHE A 103 -1.33 0.15 2.71
N VAL A 104 -0.04 -0.19 2.71
CA VAL A 104 1.04 0.80 2.53
C VAL A 104 1.38 1.04 1.09
N GLU A 105 1.53 -0.03 0.30
CA GLU A 105 2.03 0.09 -1.08
C GLU A 105 1.40 -0.92 -2.01
N LEU A 106 1.19 -0.50 -3.25
CA LEU A 106 0.77 -1.33 -4.37
C LEU A 106 1.37 -0.80 -5.66
N ALA A 107 2.25 -1.55 -6.27
CA ALA A 107 2.92 -1.19 -7.50
C ALA A 107 2.89 -2.31 -8.53
N VAL A 108 2.64 -1.97 -9.79
CA VAL A 108 2.68 -2.87 -10.94
C VAL A 108 3.45 -2.19 -12.06
N LEU A 109 4.38 -2.90 -12.69
CA LEU A 109 5.14 -2.40 -13.85
C LEU A 109 4.20 -1.80 -14.91
N PRO A 110 4.48 -0.60 -15.44
CA PRO A 110 3.60 0.10 -16.38
C PRO A 110 3.14 -0.74 -17.56
N GLY A 111 4.03 -1.49 -18.19
CA GLY A 111 3.71 -2.38 -19.32
C GLY A 111 2.85 -3.62 -18.96
N HIS A 112 2.53 -3.82 -17.68
CA HIS A 112 1.75 -4.94 -17.17
C HIS A 112 0.48 -4.51 -16.42
N GLN A 113 0.21 -3.23 -16.38
CA GLN A 113 -1.03 -2.67 -15.83
C GLN A 113 -2.23 -3.01 -16.72
N GLY A 114 -3.46 -2.88 -16.19
CA GLY A 114 -4.69 -3.20 -16.93
C GLY A 114 -4.96 -4.71 -17.11
N ARG A 115 -4.10 -5.58 -16.58
CA ARG A 115 -4.21 -7.06 -16.66
C ARG A 115 -4.78 -7.71 -15.40
N GLY A 116 -5.35 -6.93 -14.49
CA GLY A 116 -5.88 -7.42 -13.22
C GLY A 116 -4.82 -7.73 -12.14
N LEU A 117 -3.53 -7.46 -12.39
CA LEU A 117 -2.46 -7.80 -11.44
C LEU A 117 -2.56 -7.00 -10.14
N GLY A 118 -2.86 -5.71 -10.21
CA GLY A 118 -3.11 -4.87 -9.04
C GLY A 118 -4.28 -5.38 -8.20
N ALA A 119 -5.34 -5.81 -8.86
CA ALA A 119 -6.49 -6.42 -8.23
C ALA A 119 -6.14 -7.73 -7.49
N ALA A 120 -5.37 -8.59 -8.12
CA ALA A 120 -4.95 -9.86 -7.53
C ALA A 120 -4.01 -9.65 -6.32
N LEU A 121 -3.11 -8.68 -6.39
CA LEU A 121 -2.25 -8.28 -5.27
C LEU A 121 -3.07 -7.74 -4.09
N HIS A 122 -3.99 -6.81 -4.37
CA HIS A 122 -4.90 -6.23 -3.38
C HIS A 122 -5.70 -7.33 -2.67
N ASP A 123 -6.34 -8.21 -3.43
CA ASP A 123 -7.21 -9.26 -2.88
C ASP A 123 -6.41 -10.25 -2.03
N ALA A 124 -5.19 -10.62 -2.47
CA ALA A 124 -4.28 -11.49 -1.71
C ALA A 124 -3.84 -10.85 -0.37
N LEU A 125 -3.60 -9.53 -0.37
CA LEU A 125 -3.20 -8.82 0.85
C LEU A 125 -4.32 -8.79 1.89
N LEU A 126 -5.57 -8.63 1.48
CA LEU A 126 -6.68 -8.49 2.41
C LEU A 126 -7.32 -9.82 2.81
N ALA A 127 -7.07 -10.90 2.07
CA ALA A 127 -7.69 -12.20 2.34
C ALA A 127 -7.32 -12.77 3.71
N GLY A 128 -8.32 -13.01 4.57
CA GLY A 128 -8.14 -13.65 5.87
C GLY A 128 -7.33 -12.83 6.88
N LEU A 129 -7.34 -11.51 6.76
CA LEU A 129 -6.76 -10.64 7.79
C LEU A 129 -7.58 -10.71 9.09
N PRO A 130 -6.93 -10.65 10.26
CA PRO A 130 -7.65 -10.61 11.53
C PRO A 130 -8.25 -9.24 11.86
N HIS A 131 -7.84 -8.21 11.13
CA HIS A 131 -8.25 -6.83 11.35
C HIS A 131 -9.71 -6.62 10.93
N ARG A 132 -10.41 -5.76 11.65
CA ARG A 132 -11.78 -5.35 11.31
C ARG A 132 -11.81 -4.27 10.23
N ARG A 133 -10.73 -3.53 10.08
CA ARG A 133 -10.63 -2.37 9.20
C ARG A 133 -9.28 -2.32 8.50
N ALA A 134 -9.30 -1.86 7.27
CA ALA A 134 -8.10 -1.49 6.53
C ALA A 134 -8.17 -0.01 6.15
N VAL A 135 -7.03 0.66 6.17
CA VAL A 135 -6.89 2.09 5.89
C VAL A 135 -5.73 2.31 4.94
N LEU A 136 -5.86 3.24 4.02
CA LEU A 136 -4.80 3.70 3.12
C LEU A 136 -4.95 5.19 2.81
N SER A 137 -3.89 5.82 2.36
CA SER A 137 -3.95 7.07 1.62
C SER A 137 -3.67 6.83 0.13
N THR A 138 -4.36 7.56 -0.72
CA THR A 138 -4.19 7.53 -2.16
C THR A 138 -4.35 8.94 -2.73
N TRP A 139 -3.81 9.21 -3.91
CA TRP A 139 -3.99 10.50 -4.55
C TRP A 139 -5.47 10.84 -4.69
N ARG A 140 -5.82 12.10 -4.38
CA ARG A 140 -7.21 12.59 -4.45
C ARG A 140 -7.72 12.73 -5.88
N PHE A 141 -6.81 12.76 -6.85
CA PHE A 141 -7.14 12.84 -8.27
C PHE A 141 -7.50 11.47 -8.84
N ASP A 142 -8.14 11.46 -10.00
CA ASP A 142 -8.52 10.24 -10.70
C ASP A 142 -7.27 9.50 -11.20
N THR A 143 -6.95 8.39 -10.56
CA THR A 143 -5.84 7.51 -10.90
C THR A 143 -6.32 6.07 -11.03
N PRO A 144 -5.58 5.20 -11.75
CA PRO A 144 -5.90 3.78 -11.80
C PRO A 144 -5.97 3.12 -10.41
N ALA A 145 -5.10 3.53 -9.48
CA ALA A 145 -5.12 3.04 -8.09
C ALA A 145 -6.40 3.45 -7.37
N ARG A 146 -6.80 4.73 -7.45
CA ARG A 146 -8.04 5.21 -6.84
C ARG A 146 -9.27 4.46 -7.37
N ARG A 147 -9.36 4.26 -8.68
CA ARG A 147 -10.45 3.48 -9.31
C ARG A 147 -10.46 2.04 -8.82
N LEU A 148 -9.29 1.41 -8.68
CA LEU A 148 -9.15 0.05 -8.16
C LEU A 148 -9.72 -0.06 -6.74
N TYR A 149 -9.36 0.88 -5.86
CA TYR A 149 -9.86 0.86 -4.48
C TYR A 149 -11.38 1.06 -4.40
N LEU A 150 -11.91 2.05 -5.11
CA LEU A 150 -13.37 2.28 -5.17
C LEU A 150 -14.12 1.04 -5.66
N ASN A 151 -13.64 0.40 -6.73
CA ASN A 151 -14.23 -0.82 -7.29
C ASN A 151 -14.11 -2.04 -6.35
N ARG A 152 -13.29 -1.96 -5.30
CA ARG A 152 -13.09 -3.01 -4.30
C ARG A 152 -13.68 -2.68 -2.93
N GLY A 153 -14.64 -1.78 -2.89
CA GLY A 153 -15.41 -1.48 -1.68
C GLY A 153 -14.69 -0.63 -0.65
N TRP A 154 -13.64 0.10 -1.06
CA TRP A 154 -13.09 1.18 -0.26
C TRP A 154 -13.97 2.43 -0.39
N SER A 155 -14.03 3.20 0.67
CA SER A 155 -14.73 4.49 0.70
C SER A 155 -13.79 5.59 1.14
N ALA A 156 -13.96 6.77 0.57
CA ALA A 156 -13.25 7.95 1.06
C ALA A 156 -13.80 8.33 2.44
N LEU A 157 -12.95 8.27 3.45
CA LEU A 157 -13.22 8.79 4.79
C LEU A 157 -12.99 10.29 4.82
N VAL A 158 -11.95 10.75 4.12
CA VAL A 158 -11.62 12.16 3.90
C VAL A 158 -11.14 12.32 2.47
N GLU A 159 -11.84 13.15 1.68
CA GLU A 159 -11.50 13.39 0.27
C GLU A 159 -10.22 14.21 0.09
N ASP A 160 -10.01 15.18 0.93
CA ASP A 160 -8.82 16.03 0.93
C ASP A 160 -8.17 16.01 2.31
N LEU A 161 -7.16 15.14 2.46
CA LEU A 161 -6.46 14.96 3.72
C LEU A 161 -5.38 16.03 3.94
N ASP A 162 -4.64 16.38 2.90
CA ASP A 162 -3.44 17.22 2.98
C ASP A 162 -3.18 18.05 1.70
N GLY A 163 -4.18 18.23 0.85
CA GLY A 163 -4.09 18.91 -0.44
C GLY A 163 -3.78 17.99 -1.61
N GLU A 164 -3.20 16.83 -1.37
CA GLU A 164 -2.75 15.88 -2.41
C GLU A 164 -3.42 14.52 -2.31
N SER A 165 -3.70 14.04 -1.10
CA SER A 165 -4.22 12.70 -0.86
C SER A 165 -5.61 12.68 -0.25
N SER A 166 -6.30 11.56 -0.47
CA SER A 166 -7.51 11.16 0.23
C SER A 166 -7.20 10.04 1.22
N LEU A 167 -7.90 10.01 2.34
CA LEU A 167 -7.90 8.89 3.27
C LEU A 167 -9.04 7.94 2.91
N PHE A 168 -8.71 6.69 2.66
CA PHE A 168 -9.67 5.64 2.35
C PHE A 168 -9.73 4.60 3.47
N GLY A 169 -10.94 4.11 3.73
CA GLY A 169 -11.17 3.04 4.67
C GLY A 169 -12.02 1.93 4.06
N ARG A 170 -11.82 0.73 4.56
CA ARG A 170 -12.61 -0.45 4.22
C ARG A 170 -12.87 -1.29 5.47
N VAL A 171 -14.13 -1.66 5.70
CA VAL A 171 -14.49 -2.68 6.69
C VAL A 171 -14.18 -4.05 6.10
N LEU A 172 -13.46 -4.85 6.84
CA LEU A 172 -13.09 -6.22 6.46
C LEU A 172 -14.14 -7.22 6.99
N PRO A 173 -14.35 -8.35 6.26
CA PRO A 173 -15.30 -9.38 6.66
C PRO A 173 -14.92 -10.09 7.95
#